data_abfb6c3ef7bac532aca7ecbedc658d3c
#
_entry.id   abfb6c3ef7bac532aca7ecbedc658d3c
#
_cell.length_a   1.000
_cell.length_b   1.000
_cell.length_c   1.000
_cell.angle_alpha   90.00
_cell.angle_beta   90.00
_cell.angle_gamma   90.00
#
_symmetry.space_group_name_H-M   'P 1'
#
loop_
_entity.id
_entity.type
_entity.pdbx_description
1 polymer ?
#
loop_
_entity_poly.entity_id
_entity_poly.type
_entity_poly.pdbx_seq_one_letter_code
_entity_poly.pdbx_strand_id
1 'polypeptide(L)'
;MRLTAILTAALGAALLLAGPGSSQPTAATPAKNAPAAPPVPGPTTHTLDATDVNAWLDGFVPYALKQGDIAGGVVVVVKDGQVLTERGYGFADVAAEKPVDPKVTLFRPGSISKLFTWTAVMQQVEAGKINLDADINQYLDFKIPARNGQPITMRNLMSHTPGFEEDIKGLIISNPKYFMKLGPYLKDWTPHRIYPAGEQS
;
A
#
# COMPACT_ATOMS: atom_id res chain seq x y z
N MET A 1 19.08 -21.44 -45.09
CA MET A 1 18.70 -22.79 -44.55
C MET A 1 17.34 -22.67 -43.94
N ARG A 2 16.40 -23.42 -44.50
CA ARG A 2 14.98 -23.49 -44.09
C ARG A 2 14.87 -24.32 -42.83
N LEU A 3 14.03 -23.94 -41.85
CA LEU A 3 13.41 -24.90 -40.94
C LEU A 3 11.93 -24.58 -40.76
N THR A 4 11.16 -25.56 -41.00
CA THR A 4 9.75 -25.69 -41.30
C THR A 4 8.90 -25.69 -40.04
N ALA A 5 7.69 -25.14 -40.17
CA ALA A 5 6.60 -25.22 -39.21
C ALA A 5 6.14 -26.65 -38.95
N ILE A 6 5.69 -26.97 -37.76
CA ILE A 6 4.76 -28.05 -37.47
C ILE A 6 3.60 -27.53 -36.65
N LEU A 7 2.46 -27.44 -37.32
CA LEU A 7 1.13 -27.19 -36.76
C LEU A 7 0.54 -28.56 -36.42
N THR A 8 0.16 -28.82 -35.17
CA THR A 8 -0.65 -29.98 -34.79
C THR A 8 -1.93 -29.51 -34.11
N ALA A 9 -3.01 -29.59 -34.85
CA ALA A 9 -4.37 -29.48 -34.36
C ALA A 9 -4.76 -30.80 -33.67
N ALA A 10 -5.25 -30.72 -32.43
CA ALA A 10 -5.94 -31.84 -31.78
C ALA A 10 -7.38 -31.45 -31.49
N LEU A 11 -8.28 -32.02 -32.28
CA LEU A 11 -9.72 -32.07 -32.08
C LEU A 11 -9.98 -33.08 -30.94
N GLY A 12 -10.57 -32.68 -29.86
CA GLY A 12 -10.98 -33.56 -28.75
C GLY A 12 -12.48 -33.46 -28.52
N ALA A 13 -13.16 -34.55 -28.72
CA ALA A 13 -14.60 -34.74 -28.66
C ALA A 13 -15.17 -34.47 -27.23
N ALA A 14 -16.30 -33.77 -27.20
CA ALA A 14 -17.12 -33.64 -25.99
C ALA A 14 -17.87 -34.95 -25.74
N LEU A 15 -17.54 -35.63 -24.65
CA LEU A 15 -18.33 -36.74 -24.11
C LEU A 15 -19.22 -36.23 -23.00
N LEU A 16 -20.52 -36.12 -23.27
CA LEU A 16 -21.57 -35.92 -22.28
C LEU A 16 -21.72 -37.19 -21.44
N LEU A 17 -21.18 -37.21 -20.25
CA LEU A 17 -21.53 -38.20 -19.23
C LEU A 17 -22.48 -37.54 -18.22
N ALA A 18 -23.76 -37.94 -18.30
CA ALA A 18 -24.73 -37.68 -17.25
C ALA A 18 -24.31 -38.44 -15.99
N GLY A 19 -23.84 -37.74 -14.97
CA GLY A 19 -23.58 -38.28 -13.66
C GLY A 19 -24.85 -38.29 -12.81
N PRO A 20 -25.00 -39.21 -11.86
CA PRO A 20 -26.19 -39.35 -11.03
C PRO A 20 -26.32 -38.21 -10.03
N GLY A 21 -27.55 -37.83 -9.72
CA GLY A 21 -27.98 -36.70 -8.95
C GLY A 21 -27.20 -36.42 -7.68
N SER A 22 -26.81 -35.18 -7.54
CA SER A 22 -26.36 -34.62 -6.27
C SER A 22 -27.53 -34.54 -5.32
N SER A 23 -27.57 -35.48 -4.36
CA SER A 23 -28.40 -35.33 -3.19
C SER A 23 -27.99 -34.09 -2.42
N GLN A 24 -28.80 -33.04 -2.45
CA GLN A 24 -28.65 -31.91 -1.54
C GLN A 24 -28.64 -32.47 -0.09
N PRO A 25 -27.71 -32.02 0.76
CA PRO A 25 -27.79 -32.36 2.17
C PRO A 25 -29.08 -31.75 2.72
N THR A 26 -29.98 -32.61 3.15
CA THR A 26 -31.19 -32.24 3.87
C THR A 26 -30.77 -31.42 5.09
N ALA A 27 -31.23 -30.19 5.20
CA ALA A 27 -31.02 -29.37 6.36
C ALA A 27 -31.52 -30.15 7.58
N ALA A 28 -30.64 -30.46 8.51
CA ALA A 28 -30.99 -31.12 9.76
C ALA A 28 -31.97 -30.22 10.51
N THR A 29 -33.14 -30.74 10.80
CA THR A 29 -34.15 -30.09 11.64
C THR A 29 -33.50 -29.77 12.99
N PRO A 30 -33.48 -28.52 13.47
CA PRO A 30 -32.87 -28.20 14.76
C PRO A 30 -33.55 -29.00 15.87
N ALA A 31 -32.77 -29.73 16.64
CA ALA A 31 -33.25 -30.48 17.79
C ALA A 31 -33.91 -29.50 18.78
N LYS A 32 -35.16 -29.71 19.05
CA LYS A 32 -36.08 -28.83 19.82
C LYS A 32 -35.69 -28.68 21.30
N ASN A 33 -34.62 -29.31 21.77
CA ASN A 33 -34.18 -29.32 23.17
C ASN A 33 -32.68 -29.25 23.37
N ALA A 34 -31.95 -28.55 22.51
CA ALA A 34 -30.55 -28.23 22.85
C ALA A 34 -30.55 -27.14 23.95
N PRO A 35 -29.81 -27.32 25.06
CA PRO A 35 -29.66 -26.25 26.03
C PRO A 35 -29.13 -25.00 25.35
N ALA A 36 -29.72 -23.83 25.65
CA ALA A 36 -29.23 -22.59 25.17
C ALA A 36 -27.76 -22.47 25.56
N ALA A 37 -26.91 -22.21 24.58
CA ALA A 37 -25.49 -21.92 24.85
C ALA A 37 -25.43 -20.75 25.85
N PRO A 38 -24.52 -20.79 26.84
CA PRO A 38 -24.40 -19.71 27.79
C PRO A 38 -24.13 -18.40 27.01
N PRO A 39 -24.70 -17.27 27.45
CA PRO A 39 -24.51 -16.01 26.76
C PRO A 39 -23.02 -15.73 26.67
N VAL A 40 -22.54 -15.50 25.42
CA VAL A 40 -21.17 -15.03 25.19
C VAL A 40 -21.07 -13.68 25.92
N PRO A 41 -20.13 -13.51 26.85
CA PRO A 41 -19.92 -12.22 27.48
C PRO A 41 -19.78 -11.15 26.38
N GLY A 42 -20.60 -10.11 26.46
CA GLY A 42 -20.44 -8.96 25.54
C GLY A 42 -19.02 -8.41 25.61
N PRO A 43 -18.56 -7.70 24.57
CA PRO A 43 -17.22 -7.12 24.57
C PRO A 43 -17.09 -6.24 25.81
N THR A 44 -16.27 -6.66 26.77
CA THR A 44 -15.86 -5.80 27.86
C THR A 44 -15.06 -4.67 27.20
N THR A 45 -15.50 -3.43 27.37
CA THR A 45 -14.74 -2.25 26.93
C THR A 45 -13.46 -2.17 27.76
N HIS A 46 -12.43 -2.88 27.31
CA HIS A 46 -11.12 -2.81 27.93
C HIS A 46 -10.44 -1.55 27.43
N THR A 47 -9.95 -0.74 28.35
CA THR A 47 -9.18 0.43 27.97
C THR A 47 -7.83 -0.03 27.41
N LEU A 48 -7.47 0.43 26.22
CA LEU A 48 -6.16 0.15 25.63
C LEU A 48 -5.06 0.64 26.58
N ASP A 49 -4.23 -0.27 27.09
CA ASP A 49 -3.11 0.03 27.97
C ASP A 49 -1.78 -0.54 27.41
N ALA A 50 -0.67 -0.09 28.01
CA ALA A 50 0.67 -0.49 27.56
C ALA A 50 0.95 -1.98 27.77
N THR A 51 0.38 -2.59 28.81
CA THR A 51 0.61 -4.00 29.14
C THR A 51 0.06 -4.90 28.04
N ASP A 52 -1.20 -4.70 27.70
CA ASP A 52 -1.88 -5.50 26.68
C ASP A 52 -1.26 -5.28 25.29
N VAL A 53 -0.97 -4.01 24.93
CA VAL A 53 -0.32 -3.69 23.66
C VAL A 53 1.05 -4.35 23.57
N ASN A 54 1.85 -4.28 24.61
CA ASN A 54 3.19 -4.89 24.62
C ASN A 54 3.10 -6.40 24.54
N ALA A 55 2.20 -7.05 25.28
CA ALA A 55 2.02 -8.49 25.22
C ALA A 55 1.65 -8.96 23.81
N TRP A 56 0.75 -8.23 23.14
CA TRP A 56 0.39 -8.52 21.75
C TRP A 56 1.56 -8.29 20.79
N LEU A 57 2.25 -7.16 20.89
CA LEU A 57 3.39 -6.84 20.05
C LEU A 57 4.54 -7.85 20.21
N ASP A 58 4.86 -8.26 21.43
CA ASP A 58 5.94 -9.22 21.71
C ASP A 58 5.62 -10.63 21.17
N GLY A 59 4.34 -10.98 21.07
CA GLY A 59 3.92 -12.23 20.42
C GLY A 59 3.86 -12.13 18.90
N PHE A 60 3.39 -11.02 18.36
CA PHE A 60 3.13 -10.87 16.93
C PHE A 60 4.34 -10.41 16.12
N VAL A 61 5.03 -9.35 16.56
CA VAL A 61 6.06 -8.69 15.74
C VAL A 61 7.26 -9.59 15.43
N PRO A 62 7.83 -10.36 16.39
CA PRO A 62 8.92 -11.27 16.06
C PRO A 62 8.54 -12.33 15.03
N TYR A 63 7.30 -12.83 15.10
CA TYR A 63 6.77 -13.75 14.11
C TYR A 63 6.64 -13.08 12.73
N ALA A 64 6.08 -11.89 12.66
CA ALA A 64 5.89 -11.15 11.42
C ALA A 64 7.23 -10.80 10.75
N LEU A 65 8.23 -10.36 11.51
CA LEU A 65 9.57 -10.08 11.00
C LEU A 65 10.20 -11.35 10.40
N LYS A 66 10.08 -12.48 11.09
CA LYS A 66 10.60 -13.76 10.61
C LYS A 66 9.91 -14.22 9.32
N GLN A 67 8.57 -14.11 9.23
CA GLN A 67 7.82 -14.50 8.04
C GLN A 67 8.12 -13.61 6.84
N GLY A 68 8.35 -12.32 7.08
CA GLY A 68 8.64 -11.33 6.04
C GLY A 68 10.11 -11.23 5.65
N ASP A 69 11.01 -12.01 6.27
CA ASP A 69 12.46 -11.86 6.12
C ASP A 69 12.92 -10.41 6.37
N ILE A 70 12.37 -9.79 7.43
CA ILE A 70 12.61 -8.41 7.79
C ILE A 70 13.60 -8.36 8.95
N ALA A 71 14.71 -7.65 8.77
CA ALA A 71 15.80 -7.58 9.75
C ALA A 71 15.35 -6.99 11.09
N GLY A 72 14.55 -5.95 11.09
CA GLY A 72 14.05 -5.31 12.30
C GLY A 72 13.02 -4.24 12.04
N GLY A 73 12.38 -3.79 13.12
CA GLY A 73 11.33 -2.77 13.06
C GLY A 73 11.19 -1.99 14.36
N VAL A 74 10.53 -0.85 14.28
CA VAL A 74 10.13 -0.03 15.42
C VAL A 74 8.62 0.11 15.43
N VAL A 75 8.03 0.00 16.59
CA VAL A 75 6.60 0.28 16.82
C VAL A 75 6.48 1.34 17.89
N VAL A 76 5.72 2.39 17.58
CA VAL A 76 5.35 3.44 18.54
C VAL A 76 3.83 3.55 18.54
N VAL A 77 3.22 3.48 19.70
CA VAL A 77 1.78 3.69 19.88
C VAL A 77 1.57 4.92 20.72
N VAL A 78 0.79 5.85 20.19
CA VAL A 78 0.40 7.10 20.86
C VAL A 78 -1.07 7.05 21.20
N LYS A 79 -1.43 7.38 22.42
CA LYS A 79 -2.80 7.48 22.88
C LYS A 79 -2.98 8.77 23.69
N ASP A 80 -4.02 9.52 23.40
CA ASP A 80 -4.36 10.77 24.10
C ASP A 80 -3.17 11.77 24.14
N GLY A 81 -2.40 11.85 23.05
CA GLY A 81 -1.23 12.72 22.93
C GLY A 81 0.02 12.25 23.68
N GLN A 82 -0.02 11.06 24.31
CA GLN A 82 1.11 10.49 25.06
C GLN A 82 1.60 9.20 24.39
N VAL A 83 2.91 8.96 24.43
CA VAL A 83 3.49 7.68 23.97
C VAL A 83 3.07 6.60 24.95
N LEU A 84 2.22 5.69 24.50
CA LEU A 84 1.76 4.54 25.27
C LEU A 84 2.85 3.47 25.33
N THR A 85 3.50 3.20 24.20
CA THR A 85 4.63 2.28 24.12
C THR A 85 5.53 2.63 22.95
N GLU A 86 6.81 2.28 23.09
CA GLU A 86 7.87 2.44 22.10
C GLU A 86 8.75 1.21 22.16
N ARG A 87 8.80 0.42 21.06
CA ARG A 87 9.45 -0.90 21.02
C ARG A 87 10.31 -1.05 19.78
N GLY A 88 11.52 -1.58 19.95
CA GLY A 88 12.38 -2.04 18.87
C GLY A 88 12.40 -3.58 18.83
N TYR A 89 12.40 -4.14 17.62
CA TYR A 89 12.42 -5.58 17.38
C TYR A 89 13.46 -5.93 16.31
N GLY A 90 14.10 -7.09 16.46
CA GLY A 90 15.12 -7.54 15.52
C GLY A 90 16.40 -6.69 15.54
N PHE A 91 17.08 -6.61 14.40
CA PHE A 91 18.41 -6.04 14.29
C PHE A 91 18.45 -4.80 13.40
N ALA A 92 19.18 -3.79 13.85
CA ALA A 92 19.58 -2.63 13.06
C ALA A 92 20.75 -2.95 12.12
N ASP A 93 21.58 -3.92 12.52
CA ASP A 93 22.67 -4.50 11.75
C ASP A 93 22.70 -6.00 12.02
N VAL A 94 22.35 -6.80 11.03
CA VAL A 94 22.26 -8.27 11.16
C VAL A 94 23.64 -8.89 11.34
N ALA A 95 24.64 -8.41 10.61
CA ALA A 95 25.99 -8.98 10.65
C ALA A 95 26.69 -8.73 11.99
N ALA A 96 26.41 -7.57 12.61
CA ALA A 96 26.94 -7.22 13.92
C ALA A 96 26.02 -7.61 15.08
N GLU A 97 24.88 -8.27 14.79
CA GLU A 97 23.83 -8.61 15.77
C GLU A 97 23.39 -7.41 16.63
N LYS A 98 23.48 -6.20 16.06
CA LYS A 98 23.12 -4.96 16.75
C LYS A 98 21.59 -4.83 16.81
N PRO A 99 20.99 -4.82 18.01
CA PRO A 99 19.53 -4.74 18.11
C PRO A 99 19.00 -3.38 17.63
N VAL A 100 17.73 -3.36 17.24
CA VAL A 100 17.02 -2.12 16.96
C VAL A 100 16.80 -1.36 18.26
N ASP A 101 17.27 -0.12 18.29
CA ASP A 101 16.94 0.86 19.34
C ASP A 101 15.92 1.85 18.77
N PRO A 102 14.68 1.92 19.34
CA PRO A 102 13.63 2.78 18.81
C PRO A 102 13.97 4.28 18.83
N LYS A 103 14.95 4.69 19.65
CA LYS A 103 15.33 6.10 19.78
C LYS A 103 16.39 6.55 18.79
N VAL A 104 17.21 5.62 18.25
CA VAL A 104 18.36 5.99 17.43
C VAL A 104 18.48 5.24 16.12
N THR A 105 17.79 4.09 15.95
CA THR A 105 17.82 3.36 14.70
C THR A 105 17.03 4.09 13.63
N LEU A 106 17.66 4.35 12.49
CA LEU A 106 17.05 5.05 11.37
C LEU A 106 16.47 4.05 10.36
N PHE A 107 15.27 4.35 9.88
CA PHE A 107 14.59 3.63 8.84
C PHE A 107 14.29 4.54 7.64
N ARG A 108 14.29 3.98 6.45
CA ARG A 108 13.83 4.69 5.25
C ARG A 108 12.32 4.55 5.14
N PRO A 109 11.54 5.62 5.28
CA PRO A 109 10.08 5.53 5.27
C PRO A 109 9.49 5.30 3.88
N GLY A 110 10.31 5.39 2.82
CA GLY A 110 9.84 5.21 1.45
C GLY A 110 8.68 6.16 1.12
N SER A 111 7.62 5.63 0.53
CA SER A 111 6.44 6.41 0.12
C SER A 111 5.65 7.05 1.26
N ILE A 112 5.86 6.63 2.51
CA ILE A 112 5.27 7.33 3.67
C ILE A 112 5.76 8.78 3.75
N SER A 113 6.93 9.10 3.18
CA SER A 113 7.41 10.47 3.00
C SER A 113 6.42 11.38 2.27
N LYS A 114 5.52 10.82 1.45
CA LYS A 114 4.47 11.59 0.76
C LYS A 114 3.52 12.30 1.72
N LEU A 115 3.34 11.78 2.94
CA LEU A 115 2.52 12.44 3.97
C LEU A 115 3.05 13.84 4.29
N PHE A 116 4.37 14.03 4.33
CA PHE A 116 4.96 15.37 4.54
C PHE A 116 4.66 16.29 3.36
N THR A 117 4.78 15.78 2.14
CA THR A 117 4.42 16.54 0.93
C THR A 117 2.94 16.90 0.93
N TRP A 118 2.05 15.95 1.24
CA TRP A 118 0.61 16.19 1.30
C TRP A 118 0.24 17.19 2.39
N THR A 119 0.87 17.10 3.57
CA THR A 119 0.67 18.08 4.64
C THR A 119 1.10 19.47 4.18
N ALA A 120 2.26 19.60 3.54
CA ALA A 120 2.70 20.89 3.00
C ALA A 120 1.75 21.44 1.93
N VAL A 121 1.23 20.58 1.05
CA VAL A 121 0.21 20.97 0.06
C VAL A 121 -1.06 21.47 0.77
N MET A 122 -1.56 20.74 1.77
CA MET A 122 -2.75 21.13 2.51
C MET A 122 -2.58 22.44 3.27
N GLN A 123 -1.39 22.74 3.79
CA GLN A 123 -1.07 24.06 4.36
C GLN A 123 -1.20 25.18 3.30
N GLN A 124 -0.80 24.93 2.05
CA GLN A 124 -0.97 25.91 0.98
C GLN A 124 -2.44 26.02 0.54
N VAL A 125 -3.21 24.94 0.64
CA VAL A 125 -4.68 24.98 0.42
C VAL A 125 -5.35 25.81 1.50
N GLU A 126 -5.04 25.60 2.76
CA GLU A 126 -5.55 26.38 3.89
C GLU A 126 -5.20 27.87 3.75
N ALA A 127 -3.99 28.18 3.27
CA ALA A 127 -3.55 29.54 2.99
C ALA A 127 -4.17 30.15 1.72
N GLY A 128 -5.07 29.43 1.02
CA GLY A 128 -5.74 29.90 -0.22
C GLY A 128 -4.81 29.97 -1.43
N LYS A 129 -3.60 29.42 -1.38
CA LYS A 129 -2.60 29.46 -2.46
C LYS A 129 -2.78 28.34 -3.48
N ILE A 130 -3.37 27.22 -3.06
CA ILE A 130 -3.66 26.06 -3.91
C ILE A 130 -5.14 25.72 -3.81
N ASN A 131 -5.78 25.55 -4.98
CA ASN A 131 -7.07 24.92 -5.09
C ASN A 131 -6.86 23.47 -5.55
N LEU A 132 -7.33 22.49 -4.76
CA LEU A 132 -7.14 21.08 -5.04
C LEU A 132 -7.74 20.62 -6.38
N ASP A 133 -8.77 21.34 -6.87
CA ASP A 133 -9.55 20.98 -8.06
C ASP A 133 -9.23 21.83 -9.29
N ALA A 134 -8.28 22.75 -9.15
CA ALA A 134 -7.79 23.54 -10.29
C ALA A 134 -6.78 22.75 -11.13
N ASP A 135 -6.63 23.13 -12.39
CA ASP A 135 -5.60 22.60 -13.29
C ASP A 135 -4.21 22.80 -12.65
N ILE A 136 -3.49 21.70 -12.45
CA ILE A 136 -2.16 21.69 -11.85
C ILE A 136 -1.16 22.58 -12.59
N ASN A 137 -1.37 22.81 -13.88
CA ASN A 137 -0.54 23.68 -14.71
C ASN A 137 -0.51 25.15 -14.25
N GLN A 138 -1.44 25.56 -13.35
CA GLN A 138 -1.41 26.89 -12.74
C GLN A 138 -0.27 27.05 -11.74
N TYR A 139 0.26 25.93 -11.20
CA TYR A 139 1.26 25.89 -10.15
C TYR A 139 2.63 25.41 -10.65
N LEU A 140 2.72 25.01 -11.92
CA LEU A 140 3.96 24.48 -12.50
C LEU A 140 4.62 25.52 -13.43
N ASP A 141 5.95 25.48 -13.49
CA ASP A 141 6.76 26.27 -14.46
C ASP A 141 6.98 25.51 -15.78
N PHE A 142 6.29 24.40 -15.97
CA PHE A 142 6.19 23.61 -17.19
C PHE A 142 4.74 23.18 -17.42
N LYS A 143 4.45 22.50 -18.53
CA LYS A 143 3.08 22.10 -18.87
C LYS A 143 2.96 20.59 -18.97
N ILE A 144 1.92 20.07 -18.33
CA ILE A 144 1.45 18.70 -18.50
C ILE A 144 0.25 18.77 -19.47
N PRO A 145 0.33 18.09 -20.63
CA PRO A 145 -0.76 18.11 -21.60
C PRO A 145 -2.07 17.54 -21.02
N ALA A 146 -3.18 18.19 -21.33
CA ALA A 146 -4.49 17.63 -21.04
C ALA A 146 -4.74 16.38 -21.90
N ARG A 147 -5.38 15.35 -21.34
CA ARG A 147 -5.87 14.19 -22.07
C ARG A 147 -7.37 14.33 -22.27
N ASN A 148 -7.84 14.22 -23.52
CA ASN A 148 -9.26 14.40 -23.87
C ASN A 148 -9.87 15.70 -23.32
N GLY A 149 -9.12 16.78 -23.31
CA GLY A 149 -9.53 18.06 -22.74
C GLY A 149 -9.54 18.12 -21.20
N GLN A 150 -9.20 17.03 -20.52
CA GLN A 150 -9.19 16.97 -19.05
C GLN A 150 -7.78 17.26 -18.50
N PRO A 151 -7.63 18.32 -17.69
CA PRO A 151 -6.39 18.59 -16.97
C PRO A 151 -6.18 17.57 -15.83
N ILE A 152 -5.00 17.62 -15.21
CA ILE A 152 -4.75 16.99 -13.93
C ILE A 152 -4.95 18.03 -12.84
N THR A 153 -5.51 17.61 -11.71
CA THR A 153 -5.64 18.43 -10.51
C THR A 153 -4.68 17.97 -9.41
N MET A 154 -4.44 18.80 -8.41
CA MET A 154 -3.69 18.41 -7.21
C MET A 154 -4.37 17.22 -6.52
N ARG A 155 -5.69 17.16 -6.48
CA ARG A 155 -6.45 16.04 -5.93
C ARG A 155 -6.12 14.74 -6.65
N ASN A 156 -6.04 14.74 -7.98
CA ASN A 156 -5.68 13.54 -8.75
C ASN A 156 -4.26 13.05 -8.41
N LEU A 157 -3.30 13.96 -8.23
CA LEU A 157 -1.95 13.58 -7.82
C LEU A 157 -1.93 12.97 -6.41
N MET A 158 -2.64 13.57 -5.46
CA MET A 158 -2.69 13.09 -4.07
C MET A 158 -3.43 11.77 -3.92
N SER A 159 -4.38 11.47 -4.80
CA SER A 159 -5.11 10.19 -4.83
C SER A 159 -4.50 9.14 -5.76
N HIS A 160 -3.33 9.42 -6.34
CA HIS A 160 -2.66 8.53 -7.31
C HIS A 160 -3.49 8.23 -8.57
N THR A 161 -4.35 9.16 -8.98
CA THR A 161 -5.21 9.02 -10.15
C THR A 161 -4.95 10.05 -11.27
N PRO A 162 -3.69 10.46 -11.54
CA PRO A 162 -3.42 11.42 -12.61
C PRO A 162 -3.54 10.82 -14.02
N GLY A 163 -3.53 9.48 -14.13
CA GLY A 163 -3.62 8.77 -15.40
C GLY A 163 -2.31 8.67 -16.17
N PHE A 164 -1.17 8.79 -15.52
CA PHE A 164 0.15 8.53 -16.12
C PHE A 164 0.38 7.03 -16.32
N GLU A 165 1.21 6.70 -17.30
CA GLU A 165 1.84 5.38 -17.36
C GLU A 165 2.88 5.24 -16.24
N GLU A 166 3.14 3.98 -15.84
CA GLU A 166 4.21 3.69 -14.91
C GLU A 166 5.56 3.83 -15.62
N ASP A 167 6.40 4.75 -15.15
CA ASP A 167 7.76 4.93 -15.64
C ASP A 167 8.73 4.88 -14.45
N ILE A 168 9.60 3.88 -14.45
CA ILE A 168 10.62 3.68 -13.42
C ILE A 168 12.00 4.20 -13.82
N LYS A 169 12.14 4.74 -15.03
CA LYS A 169 13.41 5.23 -15.54
C LYS A 169 13.89 6.45 -14.72
N GLY A 170 15.04 6.32 -14.11
CA GLY A 170 15.61 7.39 -13.29
C GLY A 170 14.91 7.62 -11.94
N LEU A 171 13.93 6.76 -11.57
CA LEU A 171 13.24 6.87 -10.28
C LEU A 171 14.17 6.58 -9.09
N ILE A 172 15.04 5.59 -9.25
CA ILE A 172 16.05 5.23 -8.25
C ILE A 172 17.43 5.36 -8.88
N ILE A 173 18.26 6.24 -8.34
CA ILE A 173 19.60 6.52 -8.83
C ILE A 173 20.59 6.14 -7.73
N SER A 174 21.40 5.10 -7.99
CA SER A 174 22.43 4.63 -7.07
C SER A 174 23.72 5.44 -7.12
N ASN A 175 24.01 6.11 -8.25
CA ASN A 175 25.21 6.89 -8.41
C ASN A 175 24.88 8.39 -8.39
N PRO A 176 25.36 9.16 -7.39
CA PRO A 176 25.10 10.61 -7.27
C PRO A 176 25.47 11.45 -8.49
N LYS A 177 26.40 10.98 -9.32
CA LYS A 177 26.80 11.66 -10.56
C LYS A 177 25.64 11.87 -11.54
N TYR A 178 24.65 10.99 -11.50
CA TYR A 178 23.47 11.04 -12.38
C TYR A 178 22.26 11.70 -11.73
N PHE A 179 22.44 12.26 -10.53
CA PHE A 179 21.35 12.94 -9.84
C PHE A 179 20.98 14.24 -10.55
N MET A 180 19.75 14.36 -10.95
CA MET A 180 19.18 15.55 -11.58
C MET A 180 18.38 16.37 -10.57
N LYS A 181 18.36 17.70 -10.74
CA LYS A 181 17.44 18.56 -10.00
C LYS A 181 16.01 18.27 -10.42
N LEU A 182 15.08 18.32 -9.48
CA LEU A 182 13.67 17.92 -9.68
C LEU A 182 12.99 18.67 -10.83
N GLY A 183 13.17 20.00 -10.92
CA GLY A 183 12.53 20.79 -11.97
C GLY A 183 12.93 20.37 -13.40
N PRO A 184 14.22 20.34 -13.76
CA PRO A 184 14.68 19.80 -15.05
C PRO A 184 14.22 18.36 -15.29
N TYR A 185 14.33 17.49 -14.27
CA TYR A 185 13.89 16.12 -14.39
C TYR A 185 12.42 16.02 -14.79
N LEU A 186 11.53 16.72 -14.11
CA LEU A 186 10.09 16.66 -14.39
C LEU A 186 9.73 17.28 -15.75
N LYS A 187 10.46 18.31 -16.22
CA LYS A 187 10.25 18.89 -17.56
C LYS A 187 10.57 17.91 -18.67
N ASP A 188 11.65 17.13 -18.50
CA ASP A 188 12.18 16.26 -19.55
C ASP A 188 11.56 14.84 -19.48
N TRP A 189 11.05 14.44 -18.32
CA TRP A 189 10.64 13.06 -18.01
C TRP A 189 9.23 12.95 -17.40
N THR A 190 8.33 13.86 -17.74
CA THR A 190 6.91 13.68 -17.38
C THR A 190 6.35 12.49 -18.15
N PRO A 191 5.85 11.43 -17.50
CA PRO A 191 5.32 10.25 -18.17
C PRO A 191 4.10 10.59 -19.04
N HIS A 192 3.84 9.77 -20.04
CA HIS A 192 2.65 9.94 -20.88
C HIS A 192 1.37 9.66 -20.10
N ARG A 193 0.33 10.42 -20.41
CA ARG A 193 -1.00 10.16 -19.85
C ARG A 193 -1.71 9.11 -20.70
N ILE A 194 -1.93 7.95 -20.14
CA ILE A 194 -2.60 6.81 -20.81
C ILE A 194 -4.05 6.63 -20.37
N TYR A 195 -4.44 7.18 -19.21
CA TYR A 195 -5.81 7.15 -18.70
C TYR A 195 -6.34 8.56 -18.45
N PRO A 196 -7.67 8.78 -18.46
CA PRO A 196 -8.28 9.99 -17.94
C PRO A 196 -7.96 10.17 -16.45
N ALA A 197 -7.84 11.43 -16.00
CA ALA A 197 -7.61 11.72 -14.61
C ALA A 197 -8.83 11.32 -13.75
N GLY A 198 -8.60 10.68 -12.63
CA GLY A 198 -9.64 10.24 -11.70
C GLY A 198 -10.18 8.83 -11.94
N GLU A 199 -9.82 8.14 -13.03
CA GLU A 199 -10.39 6.83 -13.35
C GLU A 199 -9.56 5.66 -12.83
N GLN A 200 -8.24 5.78 -12.78
CA GLN A 200 -7.35 4.68 -12.35
C GLN A 200 -6.18 5.21 -11.52
N SER A 201 -5.76 4.40 -10.55
CA SER A 201 -4.59 4.58 -9.68
C SER A 201 -3.53 3.53 -9.96
#